data_f5b4b53349b7c0da171369367872e537
#
_entry.id   f5b4b53349b7c0da171369367872e537
#
_cell.length_a   1.000
_cell.length_b   1.000
_cell.length_c   1.000
_cell.angle_alpha   90.00
_cell.angle_beta   90.00
_cell.angle_gamma   90.00
#
_symmetry.space_group_name_H-M   'P 1'
#
loop_
_entity.id
_entity.type
_entity.pdbx_description
1 polymer ?
#
loop_
_entity_poly.entity_id
_entity_poly.type
_entity_poly.pdbx_seq_one_letter_code
_entity_poly.pdbx_strand_id
1 'polypeptide(L)'
;LAKNGGGVGIGINQIRPAGSSITGNGTTDGVVPFCKIYDSSINATNQGNVRRGAASVNLNIEHPDFMDWLEIREPKGDINRQSLNLHQCALVGDKFMKKLEDGDQEARQKWGALLQKRRQTGEPYVMFRGNVNKQNPEAYKKNGLKVFMTNICSEIVLHTDENHSFVCCLSSLNLARYDEWKDTDLIYTATWFLDGVLEEFIQKAKYRQGFENAVRSAEKGRALGLGVLGWHTYLQQRGIAFEGL
;
A
#
# COMPACT_ATOMS: atom_id res chain seq x y z
N LEU A 1 -2.73 -4.16 -15.40
CA LEU A 1 -3.44 -3.33 -14.40
C LEU A 1 -3.35 -1.85 -14.74
N ALA A 2 -2.16 -1.26 -14.84
CA ALA A 2 -1.96 0.17 -15.11
C ALA A 2 -2.70 0.67 -16.35
N LYS A 3 -2.64 -0.06 -17.48
CA LYS A 3 -3.37 0.26 -18.74
C LYS A 3 -4.88 0.48 -18.54
N ASN A 4 -5.47 -0.22 -17.56
CA ASN A 4 -6.90 -0.13 -17.27
C ASN A 4 -7.19 0.80 -16.05
N GLY A 5 -6.24 1.65 -15.69
CA GLY A 5 -6.38 2.60 -14.58
C GLY A 5 -6.30 1.96 -13.19
N GLY A 6 -5.73 0.75 -13.08
CA GLY A 6 -5.50 0.07 -11.80
C GLY A 6 -4.27 0.59 -11.07
N GLY A 7 -4.24 0.43 -9.74
CA GLY A 7 -3.12 0.73 -8.89
C GLY A 7 -2.43 -0.52 -8.35
N VAL A 8 -1.12 -0.46 -8.13
CA VAL A 8 -0.32 -1.55 -7.54
C VAL A 8 0.58 -1.06 -6.43
N GLY A 9 0.70 -1.86 -5.35
CA GLY A 9 1.76 -1.72 -4.36
C GLY A 9 2.89 -2.70 -4.65
N ILE A 10 4.13 -2.25 -4.60
CA ILE A 10 5.33 -3.04 -4.93
C ILE A 10 6.27 -3.03 -3.74
N GLY A 11 6.62 -4.21 -3.23
CA GLY A 11 7.65 -4.36 -2.18
C GLY A 11 9.04 -4.42 -2.81
N ILE A 12 9.93 -3.51 -2.42
CA ILE A 12 11.28 -3.42 -2.95
C ILE A 12 12.37 -3.74 -1.91
N ASN A 13 11.98 -4.28 -0.77
CA ASN A 13 12.90 -4.57 0.36
C ASN A 13 14.00 -5.59 0.04
N GLN A 14 13.79 -6.43 -0.97
CA GLN A 14 14.73 -7.49 -1.35
C GLN A 14 15.76 -7.02 -2.40
N ILE A 15 15.62 -5.82 -2.93
CA ILE A 15 16.62 -5.22 -3.81
C ILE A 15 17.86 -4.91 -2.96
N ARG A 16 19.02 -5.36 -3.43
CA ARG A 16 20.29 -5.12 -2.73
C ARG A 16 20.61 -3.63 -2.63
N PRO A 17 21.13 -3.16 -1.49
CA PRO A 17 21.53 -1.76 -1.35
C PRO A 17 22.67 -1.36 -2.30
N ALA A 18 22.75 -0.07 -2.57
CA ALA A 18 23.83 0.51 -3.35
C ALA A 18 25.20 0.09 -2.82
N GLY A 19 26.15 -0.16 -3.74
CA GLY A 19 27.47 -0.65 -3.41
C GLY A 19 27.58 -2.18 -3.19
N SER A 20 26.45 -2.90 -3.17
CA SER A 20 26.47 -4.37 -3.06
C SER A 20 27.08 -5.01 -4.32
N SER A 21 27.92 -6.02 -4.13
CA SER A 21 28.59 -6.74 -5.22
C SER A 21 27.59 -7.50 -6.10
N ILE A 22 27.84 -7.45 -7.41
CA ILE A 22 27.16 -8.26 -8.42
C ILE A 22 28.17 -9.25 -8.96
N THR A 23 27.87 -10.54 -8.86
CA THR A 23 28.76 -11.60 -9.33
C THR A 23 29.15 -11.39 -10.79
N GLY A 24 30.47 -11.18 -11.04
CA GLY A 24 31.01 -10.95 -12.38
C GLY A 24 30.71 -9.59 -13.02
N ASN A 25 30.12 -8.61 -12.30
CA ASN A 25 29.67 -7.35 -12.91
C ASN A 25 29.77 -6.10 -12.01
N GLY A 26 30.71 -6.03 -11.09
CA GLY A 26 30.90 -4.84 -10.24
C GLY A 26 29.88 -4.70 -9.11
N THR A 27 29.31 -3.50 -8.94
CA THR A 27 28.38 -3.17 -7.85
C THR A 27 27.07 -2.60 -8.36
N THR A 28 25.99 -2.75 -7.57
CA THR A 28 24.65 -2.19 -7.87
C THR A 28 24.52 -0.75 -7.36
N ASP A 29 23.69 0.05 -8.03
CA ASP A 29 23.29 1.39 -7.58
C ASP A 29 22.04 1.37 -6.65
N GLY A 30 21.65 0.19 -6.17
CA GLY A 30 20.59 0.02 -5.17
C GLY A 30 19.16 0.17 -5.68
N VAL A 31 18.24 0.61 -4.81
CA VAL A 31 16.80 0.62 -5.09
C VAL A 31 16.34 1.73 -6.05
N VAL A 32 17.06 2.85 -6.11
CA VAL A 32 16.63 4.04 -6.86
C VAL A 32 16.48 3.80 -8.36
N PRO A 33 17.42 3.15 -9.07
CA PRO A 33 17.28 2.82 -10.48
C PRO A 33 16.06 1.90 -10.77
N PHE A 34 15.76 0.97 -9.87
CA PHE A 34 14.58 0.12 -10.01
C PHE A 34 13.28 0.91 -9.85
N CYS A 35 13.25 1.90 -8.95
CA CYS A 35 12.11 2.82 -8.87
C CYS A 35 11.90 3.55 -10.21
N LYS A 36 12.98 3.97 -10.88
CA LYS A 36 12.90 4.61 -12.20
C LYS A 36 12.29 3.70 -13.28
N ILE A 37 12.61 2.40 -13.24
CA ILE A 37 11.99 1.41 -14.15
C ILE A 37 10.47 1.35 -13.92
N TYR A 38 10.04 1.24 -12.66
CA TYR A 38 8.61 1.21 -12.33
C TYR A 38 7.89 2.51 -12.71
N ASP A 39 8.49 3.66 -12.41
CA ASP A 39 7.99 4.98 -12.78
C ASP A 39 7.76 5.10 -14.29
N SER A 40 8.78 4.74 -15.08
CA SER A 40 8.72 4.76 -16.53
C SER A 40 7.69 3.78 -17.09
N SER A 41 7.60 2.58 -16.50
CA SER A 41 6.63 1.55 -16.91
C SER A 41 5.19 2.01 -16.68
N ILE A 42 4.89 2.60 -15.54
CA ILE A 42 3.57 3.15 -15.23
C ILE A 42 3.21 4.27 -16.22
N ASN A 43 4.14 5.17 -16.50
CA ASN A 43 3.92 6.24 -17.46
C ASN A 43 3.70 5.72 -18.88
N ALA A 44 4.52 4.77 -19.33
CA ALA A 44 4.44 4.20 -20.67
C ALA A 44 3.13 3.43 -20.92
N THR A 45 2.58 2.79 -19.87
CA THR A 45 1.33 2.02 -19.97
C THR A 45 0.07 2.87 -19.77
N ASN A 46 0.21 4.14 -19.40
CA ASN A 46 -0.88 5.08 -19.25
C ASN A 46 -1.43 5.48 -20.61
N GLN A 47 -2.45 4.78 -21.09
CA GLN A 47 -3.11 5.07 -22.37
C GLN A 47 -4.56 5.52 -22.13
N GLY A 48 -4.94 6.64 -22.73
CA GLY A 48 -6.32 7.10 -22.80
C GLY A 48 -6.81 7.83 -21.53
N ASN A 49 -6.36 8.93 -21.28
CA ASN A 49 -6.75 10.12 -20.50
C ASN A 49 -7.89 10.08 -19.45
N VAL A 50 -8.65 9.01 -19.28
CA VAL A 50 -9.80 8.97 -18.34
C VAL A 50 -9.37 8.60 -16.93
N ARG A 51 -8.57 7.55 -16.77
CA ARG A 51 -8.01 7.10 -15.49
C ARG A 51 -6.61 6.56 -15.69
N ARG A 52 -5.64 7.20 -15.06
CA ARG A 52 -4.24 6.76 -15.12
C ARG A 52 -4.01 5.59 -14.17
N GLY A 53 -3.14 4.66 -14.56
CA GLY A 53 -2.56 3.70 -13.64
C GLY A 53 -1.64 4.39 -12.65
N ALA A 54 -1.45 3.79 -11.49
CA ALA A 54 -0.57 4.31 -10.45
C ALA A 54 0.15 3.17 -9.71
N ALA A 55 1.30 3.47 -9.13
CA ALA A 55 2.04 2.51 -8.31
C ALA A 55 2.62 3.16 -7.06
N SER A 56 2.73 2.38 -5.99
CA SER A 56 3.52 2.72 -4.81
C SER A 56 4.64 1.72 -4.61
N VAL A 57 5.78 2.22 -4.12
CA VAL A 57 6.92 1.40 -3.70
C VAL A 57 7.03 1.40 -2.18
N ASN A 58 7.13 0.19 -1.62
CA ASN A 58 7.18 -0.04 -0.18
C ASN A 58 8.62 -0.40 0.22
N LEU A 59 9.26 0.39 1.08
CA LEU A 59 10.62 0.18 1.55
C LEU A 59 10.70 0.25 3.07
N ASN A 60 11.48 -0.66 3.68
CA ASN A 60 11.76 -0.64 5.10
C ASN A 60 12.63 0.57 5.45
N ILE A 61 12.27 1.29 6.51
CA ILE A 61 13.05 2.43 7.04
C ILE A 61 14.49 2.03 7.44
N GLU A 62 14.71 0.76 7.78
CA GLU A 62 16.05 0.24 8.08
C GLU A 62 16.88 -0.11 6.84
N HIS A 63 16.31 -0.02 5.62
CA HIS A 63 17.08 -0.28 4.39
C HIS A 63 18.22 0.74 4.25
N PRO A 64 19.44 0.33 3.85
CA PRO A 64 20.57 1.27 3.69
C PRO A 64 20.25 2.43 2.74
N ASP A 65 19.55 2.18 1.64
CA ASP A 65 19.20 3.20 0.64
C ASP A 65 17.97 4.04 1.02
N PHE A 66 17.46 3.92 2.24
CA PHE A 66 16.22 4.60 2.64
C PHE A 66 16.29 6.11 2.47
N MET A 67 17.42 6.73 2.79
CA MET A 67 17.58 8.17 2.68
C MET A 67 17.55 8.64 1.22
N ASP A 68 18.24 7.93 0.33
CA ASP A 68 18.22 8.18 -1.11
C ASP A 68 16.82 7.97 -1.70
N TRP A 69 16.15 6.90 -1.26
CA TRP A 69 14.79 6.60 -1.69
C TRP A 69 13.77 7.67 -1.25
N LEU A 70 13.96 8.35 -0.13
CA LEU A 70 13.09 9.46 0.28
C LEU A 70 13.09 10.62 -0.72
N GLU A 71 14.19 10.80 -1.47
CA GLU A 71 14.38 11.93 -2.39
C GLU A 71 13.82 11.69 -3.80
N ILE A 72 13.42 10.45 -4.16
CA ILE A 72 13.05 10.12 -5.56
C ILE A 72 11.89 10.92 -6.12
N ARG A 73 11.03 11.50 -5.27
CA ARG A 73 9.89 12.34 -5.70
C ARG A 73 10.23 13.83 -5.75
N GLU A 74 11.42 14.23 -5.43
CA GLU A 74 11.80 15.63 -5.56
C GLU A 74 12.25 15.95 -7.00
N PRO A 75 11.68 17.00 -7.62
CA PRO A 75 12.04 17.39 -8.98
C PRO A 75 13.34 18.22 -8.99
N LYS A 76 14.41 17.65 -8.42
CA LYS A 76 15.74 18.27 -8.33
C LYS A 76 16.85 17.25 -8.54
N GLY A 77 18.02 17.72 -8.92
CA GLY A 77 19.19 16.86 -9.14
C GLY A 77 19.10 16.02 -10.42
N ASP A 78 19.70 14.84 -10.39
CA ASP A 78 19.77 13.93 -11.54
C ASP A 78 18.38 13.36 -11.87
N ILE A 79 17.91 13.60 -13.09
CA ILE A 79 16.63 13.11 -13.61
C ILE A 79 16.53 11.57 -13.59
N ASN A 80 17.65 10.87 -13.70
CA ASN A 80 17.69 9.41 -13.65
C ASN A 80 17.41 8.85 -12.24
N ARG A 81 17.54 9.69 -11.22
CA ARG A 81 17.24 9.35 -9.82
C ARG A 81 15.84 9.80 -9.40
N GLN A 82 15.06 10.40 -10.31
CA GLN A 82 13.72 10.91 -10.03
C GLN A 82 12.66 9.91 -10.49
N SER A 83 11.65 9.70 -9.65
CA SER A 83 10.49 8.83 -9.90
C SER A 83 9.23 9.54 -9.41
N LEU A 84 8.86 10.62 -10.11
CA LEU A 84 7.86 11.59 -9.68
C LEU A 84 6.42 11.05 -9.66
N ASN A 85 6.15 9.95 -10.38
CA ASN A 85 4.83 9.35 -10.50
C ASN A 85 4.62 8.14 -9.57
N LEU A 86 5.67 7.71 -8.86
CA LEU A 86 5.54 6.66 -7.85
C LEU A 86 5.15 7.26 -6.50
N HIS A 87 4.16 6.66 -5.87
CA HIS A 87 3.91 6.88 -4.45
C HIS A 87 4.89 6.06 -3.60
N GLN A 88 5.10 6.50 -2.38
CA GLN A 88 6.05 5.88 -1.46
C GLN A 88 5.35 5.43 -0.18
N CYS A 89 5.72 4.25 0.35
CA CYS A 89 5.31 3.79 1.66
C CYS A 89 6.51 3.31 2.47
N ALA A 90 6.78 3.95 3.59
CA ALA A 90 7.82 3.55 4.54
C ALA A 90 7.27 2.46 5.47
N LEU A 91 7.93 1.30 5.50
CA LEU A 91 7.60 0.20 6.38
C LEU A 91 8.40 0.32 7.68
N VAL A 92 7.71 0.47 8.80
CA VAL A 92 8.31 0.67 10.12
C VAL A 92 8.06 -0.56 10.98
N GLY A 93 9.14 -1.21 11.43
CA GLY A 93 9.08 -2.37 12.32
C GLY A 93 9.27 -2.02 13.78
N ASP A 94 8.86 -2.93 14.69
CA ASP A 94 9.01 -2.75 16.14
C ASP A 94 10.47 -2.55 16.57
N LYS A 95 11.41 -3.22 15.90
CA LYS A 95 12.85 -3.07 16.21
C LYS A 95 13.34 -1.64 15.96
N PHE A 96 12.90 -1.04 14.85
CA PHE A 96 13.24 0.36 14.56
C PHE A 96 12.63 1.31 15.59
N MET A 97 11.36 1.11 15.96
CA MET A 97 10.69 1.94 16.97
C MET A 97 11.41 1.82 18.32
N LYS A 98 11.86 0.62 18.68
CA LYS A 98 12.64 0.42 19.91
C LYS A 98 13.98 1.18 19.87
N LYS A 99 14.74 1.12 18.75
CA LYS A 99 15.96 1.92 18.59
C LYS A 99 15.69 3.41 18.74
N LEU A 100 14.57 3.88 18.15
CA LEU A 100 14.16 5.30 18.25
C LEU A 100 13.88 5.72 19.70
N GLU A 101 13.15 4.89 20.46
CA GLU A 101 12.87 5.09 21.88
C GLU A 101 14.16 5.08 22.71
N ASP A 102 15.07 4.17 22.45
CA ASP A 102 16.36 4.03 23.12
C ASP A 102 17.35 5.16 22.77
N GLY A 103 16.99 6.04 21.84
CA GLY A 103 17.77 7.21 21.51
C GLY A 103 18.84 7.01 20.45
N ASP A 104 18.78 5.93 19.67
CA ASP A 104 19.69 5.66 18.58
C ASP A 104 19.72 6.83 17.57
N GLN A 105 20.91 7.35 17.28
CA GLN A 105 21.06 8.55 16.46
C GLN A 105 20.68 8.32 14.99
N GLU A 106 21.02 7.18 14.42
CA GLU A 106 20.67 6.83 13.04
C GLU A 106 19.14 6.70 12.90
N ALA A 107 18.49 6.01 13.86
CA ALA A 107 17.04 5.90 13.87
C ALA A 107 16.35 7.26 13.99
N ARG A 108 16.85 8.16 14.85
CA ARG A 108 16.34 9.53 14.98
C ARG A 108 16.52 10.34 13.69
N GLN A 109 17.66 10.22 13.03
CA GLN A 109 17.93 10.89 11.76
C GLN A 109 16.97 10.44 10.67
N LYS A 110 16.82 9.12 10.48
CA LYS A 110 15.89 8.54 9.47
C LYS A 110 14.44 8.93 9.77
N TRP A 111 14.04 8.86 11.03
CA TRP A 111 12.68 9.24 11.44
C TRP A 111 12.40 10.72 11.22
N GLY A 112 13.35 11.60 11.62
CA GLY A 112 13.25 13.04 11.39
C GLY A 112 13.16 13.39 9.92
N ALA A 113 13.99 12.78 9.06
CA ALA A 113 13.95 12.96 7.61
C ALA A 113 12.60 12.54 7.01
N LEU A 114 12.08 11.37 7.43
CA LEU A 114 10.76 10.88 7.01
C LEU A 114 9.65 11.87 7.38
N LEU A 115 9.61 12.36 8.63
CA LEU A 115 8.59 13.29 9.08
C LEU A 115 8.70 14.63 8.34
N GLN A 116 9.92 15.13 8.12
CA GLN A 116 10.15 16.34 7.34
C GLN A 116 9.66 16.18 5.90
N LYS A 117 9.95 15.05 5.25
CA LYS A 117 9.49 14.76 3.88
C LYS A 117 7.97 14.71 3.80
N ARG A 118 7.32 14.04 4.75
CA ARG A 118 5.86 14.00 4.84
C ARG A 118 5.25 15.40 5.01
N ARG A 119 5.86 16.24 5.83
CA ARG A 119 5.40 17.63 6.00
C ARG A 119 5.48 18.43 4.69
N GLN A 120 6.52 18.19 3.89
CA GLN A 120 6.77 18.93 2.64
C GLN A 120 5.90 18.46 1.48
N THR A 121 5.69 17.13 1.36
CA THR A 121 5.13 16.51 0.15
C THR A 121 3.85 15.71 0.40
N GLY A 122 3.48 15.43 1.66
CA GLY A 122 2.42 14.48 2.03
C GLY A 122 2.87 13.01 2.01
N GLU A 123 4.07 12.72 1.52
CA GLU A 123 4.62 11.36 1.39
C GLU A 123 6.02 11.24 2.03
N PRO A 124 6.47 10.02 2.34
CA PRO A 124 5.84 8.71 2.13
C PRO A 124 4.65 8.45 3.07
N TYR A 125 3.77 7.51 2.71
CA TYR A 125 2.88 6.85 3.68
C TYR A 125 3.72 6.12 4.73
N VAL A 126 3.15 5.85 5.90
CA VAL A 126 3.83 5.10 6.97
C VAL A 126 2.98 3.91 7.39
N MET A 127 3.55 2.72 7.28
CA MET A 127 2.93 1.49 7.76
C MET A 127 3.70 0.94 8.95
N PHE A 128 3.08 0.92 10.13
CA PHE A 128 3.63 0.27 11.34
C PHE A 128 3.41 -1.24 11.25
N ARG A 129 4.32 -1.92 10.53
CA ARG A 129 4.20 -3.34 10.20
C ARG A 129 4.09 -4.26 11.42
N GLY A 130 4.73 -3.90 12.52
CA GLY A 130 4.61 -4.64 13.79
C GLY A 130 3.19 -4.60 14.31
N ASN A 131 2.59 -3.42 14.41
CA ASN A 131 1.22 -3.24 14.89
C ASN A 131 0.21 -3.96 13.99
N VAL A 132 0.35 -3.83 12.65
CA VAL A 132 -0.48 -4.55 11.70
C VAL A 132 -0.45 -6.05 11.94
N ASN A 133 0.74 -6.64 12.06
CA ASN A 133 0.86 -8.09 12.26
C ASN A 133 0.41 -8.57 13.66
N LYS A 134 0.49 -7.73 14.68
CA LYS A 134 -0.08 -8.03 16.01
C LYS A 134 -1.61 -8.09 15.97
N GLN A 135 -2.24 -7.24 15.14
CA GLN A 135 -3.70 -7.14 15.00
C GLN A 135 -4.26 -8.04 13.89
N ASN A 136 -3.45 -8.87 13.27
CA ASN A 136 -3.91 -9.82 12.26
C ASN A 136 -5.09 -10.66 12.76
N PRO A 137 -6.08 -10.94 11.90
CA PRO A 137 -7.20 -11.81 12.26
C PRO A 137 -6.71 -13.22 12.62
N GLU A 138 -7.50 -13.95 13.41
CA GLU A 138 -7.18 -15.29 13.87
C GLU A 138 -6.85 -16.25 12.71
N ALA A 139 -7.53 -16.13 11.58
CA ALA A 139 -7.23 -16.91 10.38
C ALA A 139 -5.77 -16.74 9.91
N TYR A 140 -5.24 -15.52 9.96
CA TYR A 140 -3.85 -15.24 9.61
C TYR A 140 -2.88 -15.82 10.64
N LYS A 141 -3.17 -15.60 11.93
CA LYS A 141 -2.34 -16.12 13.04
C LYS A 141 -2.23 -17.65 13.01
N LYS A 142 -3.37 -18.33 12.83
CA LYS A 142 -3.43 -19.82 12.77
C LYS A 142 -2.68 -20.40 11.58
N ASN A 143 -2.64 -19.67 10.45
CA ASN A 143 -1.96 -20.11 9.24
C ASN A 143 -0.55 -19.51 9.07
N GLY A 144 -0.03 -18.78 10.05
CA GLY A 144 1.29 -18.15 9.99
C GLY A 144 1.45 -17.08 8.92
N LEU A 145 0.32 -16.51 8.43
CA LEU A 145 0.32 -15.50 7.39
C LEU A 145 0.74 -14.14 7.94
N LYS A 146 1.59 -13.45 7.20
CA LYS A 146 2.11 -12.13 7.59
C LYS A 146 1.88 -11.10 6.51
N VAL A 147 1.69 -9.86 6.95
CA VAL A 147 1.62 -8.68 6.07
C VAL A 147 3.02 -8.09 5.95
N PHE A 148 3.51 -7.99 4.71
CA PHE A 148 4.85 -7.47 4.42
C PHE A 148 4.84 -6.07 3.82
N MET A 149 3.77 -5.72 3.13
CA MET A 149 3.60 -4.46 2.41
C MET A 149 2.12 -4.08 2.34
N THR A 150 1.82 -2.94 1.78
CA THR A 150 0.45 -2.46 1.57
C THR A 150 0.18 -2.15 0.09
N ASN A 151 -1.08 -1.86 -0.24
CA ASN A 151 -1.51 -1.43 -1.56
C ASN A 151 -1.06 0.01 -1.88
N ILE A 152 -1.48 0.53 -3.04
CA ILE A 152 -1.11 1.87 -3.50
C ILE A 152 -1.54 2.98 -2.54
N CYS A 153 -2.72 2.86 -1.91
CA CYS A 153 -3.27 3.89 -1.03
C CYS A 153 -2.95 3.67 0.46
N SER A 154 -2.28 2.57 0.80
CA SER A 154 -1.83 2.22 2.16
C SER A 154 -2.91 1.79 3.17
N GLU A 155 -4.16 1.56 2.71
CA GLU A 155 -5.27 1.14 3.59
C GLU A 155 -5.46 -0.38 3.65
N ILE A 156 -4.89 -1.15 2.69
CA ILE A 156 -5.09 -2.60 2.61
C ILE A 156 -3.86 -3.32 3.14
N VAL A 157 -4.06 -4.14 4.14
CA VAL A 157 -3.03 -4.89 4.85
C VAL A 157 -3.34 -6.39 4.81
N LEU A 158 -3.18 -6.98 3.63
CA LEU A 158 -3.38 -8.40 3.39
C LEU A 158 -2.05 -9.12 3.16
N HIS A 159 -2.06 -10.46 3.33
CA HIS A 159 -0.88 -11.30 3.14
C HIS A 159 -0.39 -11.28 1.69
N THR A 160 0.93 -11.18 1.53
CA THR A 160 1.62 -11.35 0.26
C THR A 160 2.88 -12.18 0.46
N ASP A 161 3.20 -13.02 -0.51
CA ASP A 161 4.47 -13.74 -0.60
C ASP A 161 4.81 -13.99 -2.08
N GLU A 162 5.77 -14.86 -2.36
CA GLU A 162 6.15 -15.22 -3.74
C GLU A 162 5.02 -15.86 -4.56
N ASN A 163 4.00 -16.43 -3.88
CA ASN A 163 2.86 -17.12 -4.48
C ASN A 163 1.52 -16.39 -4.31
N HIS A 164 1.47 -15.31 -3.56
CA HIS A 164 0.25 -14.59 -3.23
C HIS A 164 0.39 -13.09 -3.45
N SER A 165 -0.53 -12.52 -4.22
CA SER A 165 -0.73 -11.08 -4.38
C SER A 165 -2.18 -10.75 -4.10
N PHE A 166 -2.45 -9.92 -3.11
CA PHE A 166 -3.83 -9.59 -2.76
C PHE A 166 -4.49 -8.67 -3.79
N VAL A 167 -5.81 -8.71 -3.84
CA VAL A 167 -6.67 -7.78 -4.59
C VAL A 167 -7.61 -7.07 -3.64
N CYS A 168 -7.96 -5.82 -3.95
CA CYS A 168 -8.91 -5.03 -3.20
C CYS A 168 -10.29 -5.10 -3.85
N CYS A 169 -11.31 -5.45 -3.06
CA CYS A 169 -12.72 -5.38 -3.43
C CYS A 169 -13.41 -4.49 -2.40
N LEU A 170 -13.68 -3.23 -2.76
CA LEU A 170 -14.06 -2.16 -1.82
C LEU A 170 -15.37 -1.50 -2.21
N SER A 171 -16.16 -1.13 -1.19
CA SER A 171 -17.28 -0.21 -1.31
C SER A 171 -17.46 0.58 -0.01
N SER A 172 -18.29 1.62 -0.02
CA SER A 172 -18.56 2.46 1.15
C SER A 172 -20.03 2.85 1.21
N LEU A 173 -20.60 2.75 2.41
CA LEU A 173 -21.97 3.21 2.70
C LEU A 173 -21.95 4.68 3.14
N ASN A 174 -22.93 5.45 2.66
CA ASN A 174 -23.02 6.87 2.99
C ASN A 174 -23.77 7.10 4.32
N LEU A 175 -23.03 7.42 5.38
CA LEU A 175 -23.59 7.69 6.71
C LEU A 175 -24.41 8.99 6.76
N ALA A 176 -24.21 9.93 5.85
CA ALA A 176 -25.10 11.12 5.78
C ALA A 176 -26.56 10.73 5.47
N ARG A 177 -26.76 9.52 4.94
CA ARG A 177 -28.08 8.93 4.65
C ARG A 177 -28.40 7.73 5.55
N TYR A 178 -27.78 7.67 6.74
CA TYR A 178 -27.89 6.52 7.65
C TYR A 178 -29.34 6.14 7.97
N ASP A 179 -30.20 7.11 8.23
CA ASP A 179 -31.60 6.89 8.59
C ASP A 179 -32.44 6.25 7.46
N GLU A 180 -31.99 6.34 6.20
CA GLU A 180 -32.66 5.72 5.06
C GLU A 180 -32.35 4.22 4.94
N TRP A 181 -31.26 3.75 5.49
CA TRP A 181 -30.83 2.37 5.29
C TRP A 181 -30.54 1.56 6.56
N LYS A 182 -30.47 2.19 7.74
CA LYS A 182 -30.10 1.53 9.00
C LYS A 182 -30.99 0.32 9.37
N ASP A 183 -32.27 0.38 9.00
CA ASP A 183 -33.25 -0.64 9.32
C ASP A 183 -33.56 -1.58 8.11
N THR A 184 -32.66 -1.56 7.11
CA THR A 184 -32.75 -2.41 5.92
C THR A 184 -31.68 -3.50 5.92
N ASP A 185 -31.71 -4.39 4.93
CA ASP A 185 -30.68 -5.41 4.70
C ASP A 185 -29.49 -4.91 3.86
N LEU A 186 -29.31 -3.58 3.72
CA LEU A 186 -28.31 -2.98 2.84
C LEU A 186 -26.89 -3.48 3.11
N ILE A 187 -26.49 -3.62 4.38
CA ILE A 187 -25.14 -4.09 4.74
C ILE A 187 -24.96 -5.54 4.25
N TYR A 188 -25.93 -6.39 4.47
CA TYR A 188 -25.91 -7.77 4.00
C TYR A 188 -25.84 -7.84 2.47
N THR A 189 -26.74 -7.13 1.79
CA THR A 189 -26.80 -7.07 0.32
C THR A 189 -25.51 -6.51 -0.27
N ALA A 190 -24.93 -5.44 0.29
CA ALA A 190 -23.67 -4.86 -0.17
C ALA A 190 -22.50 -5.83 0.01
N THR A 191 -22.47 -6.60 1.09
CA THR A 191 -21.44 -7.62 1.33
C THR A 191 -21.53 -8.74 0.28
N TRP A 192 -22.72 -9.25 0.00
CA TRP A 192 -22.99 -10.23 -1.06
C TRP A 192 -22.59 -9.70 -2.45
N PHE A 193 -22.93 -8.44 -2.72
CA PHE A 193 -22.54 -7.79 -3.96
C PHE A 193 -21.02 -7.76 -4.14
N LEU A 194 -20.28 -7.37 -3.10
CA LEU A 194 -18.81 -7.36 -3.13
C LEU A 194 -18.21 -8.76 -3.33
N ASP A 195 -18.80 -9.77 -2.69
CA ASP A 195 -18.36 -11.16 -2.89
C ASP A 195 -18.59 -11.61 -4.34
N GLY A 196 -19.72 -11.24 -4.93
CA GLY A 196 -20.01 -11.47 -6.35
C GLY A 196 -19.02 -10.76 -7.29
N VAL A 197 -18.62 -9.53 -6.98
CA VAL A 197 -17.59 -8.79 -7.73
C VAL A 197 -16.23 -9.50 -7.65
N LEU A 198 -15.87 -9.98 -6.46
CA LEU A 198 -14.63 -10.76 -6.28
C LEU A 198 -14.69 -12.08 -7.06
N GLU A 199 -15.82 -12.77 -7.05
CA GLU A 199 -16.02 -13.99 -7.83
C GLU A 199 -15.89 -13.73 -9.34
N GLU A 200 -16.47 -12.64 -9.83
CA GLU A 200 -16.33 -12.24 -11.24
C GLU A 200 -14.86 -11.98 -11.60
N PHE A 201 -14.10 -11.32 -10.72
CA PHE A 201 -12.66 -11.15 -10.89
C PHE A 201 -11.96 -12.52 -11.02
N ILE A 202 -12.22 -13.45 -10.10
CA ILE A 202 -11.63 -14.80 -10.11
C ILE A 202 -11.92 -15.48 -11.45
N GLN A 203 -13.19 -15.53 -11.88
CA GLN A 203 -13.61 -16.20 -13.11
C GLN A 203 -12.97 -15.59 -14.36
N LYS A 204 -12.80 -14.29 -14.42
CA LYS A 204 -12.18 -13.58 -15.56
C LYS A 204 -10.65 -13.64 -15.54
N ALA A 205 -10.04 -13.63 -14.38
CA ALA A 205 -8.59 -13.55 -14.21
C ALA A 205 -7.90 -14.92 -14.29
N LYS A 206 -8.54 -16.01 -13.90
CA LYS A 206 -7.94 -17.35 -13.86
C LYS A 206 -7.38 -17.86 -15.20
N TYR A 207 -7.84 -17.31 -16.31
CA TYR A 207 -7.36 -17.64 -17.65
C TYR A 207 -6.38 -16.64 -18.23
N ARG A 208 -5.90 -15.68 -17.41
CA ARG A 208 -4.99 -14.63 -17.84
C ARG A 208 -3.62 -14.82 -17.21
N GLN A 209 -2.61 -14.95 -18.06
CA GLN A 209 -1.22 -15.06 -17.62
C GLN A 209 -0.83 -13.86 -16.74
N GLY A 210 -0.10 -14.12 -15.64
CA GLY A 210 0.38 -13.12 -14.67
C GLY A 210 -0.62 -12.76 -13.58
N PHE A 211 -1.80 -13.39 -13.54
CA PHE A 211 -2.80 -13.20 -12.47
C PHE A 211 -2.89 -14.36 -11.48
N GLU A 212 -2.07 -15.39 -11.64
CA GLU A 212 -2.15 -16.64 -10.87
C GLU A 212 -2.08 -16.38 -9.36
N ASN A 213 -1.15 -15.53 -8.92
CA ASN A 213 -1.00 -15.20 -7.51
C ASN A 213 -2.19 -14.38 -6.96
N ALA A 214 -2.72 -13.47 -7.78
CA ALA A 214 -3.89 -12.67 -7.41
C ALA A 214 -5.16 -13.51 -7.33
N VAL A 215 -5.36 -14.42 -8.28
CA VAL A 215 -6.48 -15.39 -8.27
C VAL A 215 -6.40 -16.28 -7.04
N ARG A 216 -5.22 -16.85 -6.77
CA ARG A 216 -5.00 -17.70 -5.58
C ARG A 216 -5.32 -16.97 -4.28
N SER A 217 -4.90 -15.71 -4.16
CA SER A 217 -5.19 -14.89 -2.99
C SER A 217 -6.69 -14.58 -2.86
N ALA A 218 -7.35 -14.28 -3.97
CA ALA A 218 -8.78 -14.01 -3.99
C ALA A 218 -9.60 -15.25 -3.63
N GLU A 219 -9.29 -16.41 -4.18
CA GLU A 219 -9.98 -17.67 -3.89
C GLU A 219 -9.84 -18.10 -2.43
N LYS A 220 -8.62 -18.04 -1.89
CA LYS A 220 -8.34 -18.48 -0.52
C LYS A 220 -8.74 -17.44 0.54
N GLY A 221 -8.54 -16.18 0.28
CA GLY A 221 -8.73 -15.12 1.25
C GLY A 221 -10.12 -14.52 1.26
N ARG A 222 -10.76 -14.38 0.10
CA ARG A 222 -12.07 -13.73 -0.11
C ARG A 222 -12.22 -12.43 0.68
N ALA A 223 -11.16 -11.62 0.68
CA ALA A 223 -11.11 -10.40 1.47
C ALA A 223 -11.97 -9.30 0.82
N LEU A 224 -12.89 -8.75 1.60
CA LEU A 224 -13.79 -7.67 1.21
C LEU A 224 -13.58 -6.47 2.13
N GLY A 225 -13.71 -5.26 1.59
CA GLY A 225 -13.68 -4.03 2.35
C GLY A 225 -14.97 -3.24 2.18
N LEU A 226 -15.90 -3.36 3.12
CA LEU A 226 -17.10 -2.53 3.18
C LEU A 226 -16.91 -1.46 4.26
N GLY A 227 -16.64 -0.24 3.85
CA GLY A 227 -16.41 0.89 4.71
C GLY A 227 -17.57 1.86 4.78
N VAL A 228 -17.32 3.03 5.33
CA VAL A 228 -18.30 4.12 5.43
C VAL A 228 -17.68 5.43 4.93
N LEU A 229 -18.52 6.32 4.43
CA LEU A 229 -18.21 7.70 4.11
C LEU A 229 -19.24 8.63 4.77
N GLY A 230 -18.94 9.94 4.84
CA GLY A 230 -19.87 10.92 5.38
C GLY A 230 -19.99 10.93 6.92
N TRP A 231 -19.01 10.37 7.64
CA TRP A 231 -19.01 10.32 9.11
C TRP A 231 -19.12 11.72 9.74
N HIS A 232 -18.29 12.66 9.31
CA HIS A 232 -18.34 14.02 9.82
C HIS A 232 -19.70 14.70 9.54
N THR A 233 -20.25 14.52 8.34
CA THR A 233 -21.58 15.03 7.98
C THR A 233 -22.67 14.43 8.88
N TYR A 234 -22.60 13.13 9.15
CA TYR A 234 -23.51 12.44 10.05
C TYR A 234 -23.46 13.03 11.46
N LEU A 235 -22.28 13.28 12.01
CA LEU A 235 -22.12 13.91 13.33
C LEU A 235 -22.68 15.32 13.35
N GLN A 236 -22.38 16.14 12.34
CA GLN A 236 -22.89 17.51 12.25
C GLN A 236 -24.41 17.56 12.19
N GLN A 237 -25.03 16.68 11.41
CA GLN A 237 -26.50 16.58 11.33
C GLN A 237 -27.15 16.26 12.67
N ARG A 238 -26.42 15.64 13.59
CA ARG A 238 -26.89 15.26 14.94
C ARG A 238 -26.40 16.20 16.04
N GLY A 239 -25.66 17.24 15.70
CA GLY A 239 -25.07 18.14 16.69
C GLY A 239 -24.05 17.47 17.62
N ILE A 240 -23.40 16.39 17.17
CA ILE A 240 -22.39 15.66 17.94
C ILE A 240 -21.00 16.20 17.56
N ALA A 241 -20.21 16.61 18.55
CA ALA A 241 -18.82 16.97 18.34
C ALA A 241 -18.00 15.72 17.94
N PHE A 242 -16.95 15.92 17.11
CA PHE A 242 -16.13 14.80 16.62
C PHE A 242 -15.42 14.05 17.78
N GLU A 243 -15.03 14.78 18.83
CA GLU A 243 -14.39 14.27 20.04
C GLU A 243 -15.41 13.86 21.12
N GLY A 244 -16.69 13.99 20.86
CA GLY A 244 -17.77 13.79 21.84
C GLY A 244 -18.38 12.39 21.86
N LEU A 245 -17.65 11.37 21.43
CA LEU A 245 -18.09 9.97 21.37
C LEU A 245 -17.64 9.19 22.60
#